data_ae6934c6c84178bd5ea139cbeb0425cd
#
_entry.id   ae6934c6c84178bd5ea139cbeb0425cd
#
_cell.length_a   1.000
_cell.length_b   1.000
_cell.length_c   1.000
_cell.angle_alpha   90.00
_cell.angle_beta   90.00
_cell.angle_gamma   90.00
#
_symmetry.space_group_name_H-M   'P 1'
#
loop_
_entity.id
_entity.type
_entity.pdbx_description
1 polymer ?
#
loop_
_entity_poly.entity_id
_entity_poly.type
_entity_poly.pdbx_seq_one_letter_code
_entity_poly.pdbx_strand_id
1 'polypeptide(L)'
;MLLPRFIIKEMMHFEMGCLMNLSDAVTVVKGVGMRMKEKLERLGIKTVEDLISYYPRRYEDWTRITSMADLSYEMETAVYGTVVEIREVHPRRNLSILTVTLVDGTGAVNLVYFNQPWKKEQFAHGSNILAYGKIEYNYRKWQISNADTEAVAIEALHAFKKLVPVYPLTEGIRTSQMRAMIRFAIDHAEGIRENLPADVLVREHLMGRMAAIRGMHDPAGWEEQRAARRRTAFEELFFMQAGIQLLRKRRETDNVGIKCMPSGNLVHEVMKKFPFALTEGQKSVFRDIEDGMEGIVPMQRLVQGDVGSGKTAIAILALTKIVENGYQGALMAPTEVLAAQHFKTFQQVFKGMPVKTAYLSGHTKAAERKEILEQLKDGSIHILIGTHALSLIHI
;
A
#
# COMPACT_ATOMS: atom_id res chain seq x y z
N MET A 1 -14.40 56.73 26.30
CA MET A 1 -13.66 56.69 25.04
C MET A 1 -13.77 55.24 24.51
N LEU A 2 -14.79 54.97 23.68
CA LEU A 2 -15.15 53.65 23.19
C LEU A 2 -14.31 53.38 21.94
N LEU A 3 -13.43 52.39 22.00
CA LEU A 3 -12.72 51.89 20.82
C LEU A 3 -13.72 51.35 19.79
N PRO A 4 -13.53 51.59 18.48
CA PRO A 4 -14.48 51.18 17.47
C PRO A 4 -14.59 49.65 17.40
N ARG A 5 -15.81 49.16 17.37
CA ARG A 5 -16.17 47.73 17.23
C ARG A 5 -15.47 46.98 16.10
N PHE A 6 -14.88 47.69 15.14
CA PHE A 6 -14.16 47.14 14.01
C PHE A 6 -12.79 46.56 14.39
N ILE A 7 -12.06 47.22 15.33
CA ILE A 7 -10.73 46.75 15.77
C ILE A 7 -10.83 45.50 16.65
N ILE A 8 -11.91 45.39 17.45
CA ILE A 8 -12.15 44.20 18.29
C ILE A 8 -12.46 42.98 17.42
N LYS A 9 -13.14 43.17 16.28
CA LYS A 9 -13.49 42.08 15.37
C LYS A 9 -12.27 41.57 14.58
N GLU A 10 -11.32 42.43 14.22
CA GLU A 10 -10.05 42.01 13.58
C GLU A 10 -9.05 41.41 14.58
N MET A 11 -8.99 41.91 15.83
CA MET A 11 -8.16 41.28 16.87
C MET A 11 -8.70 39.93 17.31
N MET A 12 -10.01 39.71 17.36
CA MET A 12 -10.62 38.41 17.65
C MET A 12 -10.46 37.40 16.48
N HIS A 13 -10.25 37.90 15.25
CA HIS A 13 -9.95 37.02 14.10
C HIS A 13 -8.47 36.57 14.04
N PHE A 14 -7.59 37.20 14.81
CA PHE A 14 -6.16 36.84 14.81
C PHE A 14 -5.76 35.83 15.90
N GLU A 15 -6.65 35.55 16.88
CA GLU A 15 -6.42 34.57 17.96
C GLU A 15 -7.33 33.34 17.92
N MET A 16 -8.41 33.33 17.13
CA MET A 16 -9.11 32.11 16.81
C MET A 16 -8.37 31.46 15.63
N GLY A 17 -7.41 30.58 15.94
CA GLY A 17 -6.81 29.67 14.95
C GLY A 17 -7.93 29.12 14.11
N CYS A 18 -7.86 29.32 12.79
CA CYS A 18 -8.89 28.86 11.84
C CYS A 18 -8.94 27.34 11.93
N LEU A 19 -9.90 26.83 12.70
CA LEU A 19 -10.14 25.38 12.84
C LEU A 19 -10.53 24.85 11.46
N MET A 20 -9.89 23.78 11.03
CA MET A 20 -10.05 23.19 9.70
C MET A 20 -10.76 21.86 9.80
N ASN A 21 -11.77 21.62 8.96
CA ASN A 21 -12.36 20.29 8.82
C ASN A 21 -11.48 19.40 7.94
N LEU A 22 -11.53 18.10 8.16
CA LEU A 22 -10.77 17.13 7.37
C LEU A 22 -11.11 17.17 5.88
N SER A 23 -12.37 17.46 5.55
CA SER A 23 -12.86 17.57 4.17
C SER A 23 -12.54 18.91 3.48
N ASP A 24 -12.02 19.89 4.21
CA ASP A 24 -11.70 21.19 3.62
C ASP A 24 -10.58 21.05 2.59
N ALA A 25 -10.62 21.90 1.56
CA ALA A 25 -9.57 21.92 0.55
C ALA A 25 -8.23 22.28 1.18
N VAL A 26 -7.14 21.68 0.72
CA VAL A 26 -5.77 21.88 1.27
C VAL A 26 -5.31 23.35 1.24
N THR A 27 -5.99 24.21 0.48
CA THR A 27 -5.71 25.67 0.40
C THR A 27 -5.99 26.44 1.68
N VAL A 28 -6.74 25.88 2.63
CA VAL A 28 -6.95 26.49 3.96
C VAL A 28 -5.71 26.40 4.85
N VAL A 29 -4.78 25.48 4.50
CA VAL A 29 -3.54 25.27 5.24
C VAL A 29 -2.58 26.43 4.99
N LYS A 30 -2.01 26.98 6.06
CA LYS A 30 -1.01 28.05 5.96
C LYS A 30 0.15 27.68 5.05
N GLY A 31 0.44 28.52 4.07
CA GLY A 31 1.51 28.30 3.08
C GLY A 31 1.07 27.57 1.81
N VAL A 32 -0.21 27.20 1.69
CA VAL A 32 -0.77 26.56 0.51
C VAL A 32 -1.55 27.57 -0.34
N GLY A 33 -0.85 28.30 -1.19
CA GLY A 33 -1.48 29.09 -2.26
C GLY A 33 -1.77 28.26 -3.50
N MET A 34 -2.40 28.85 -4.53
CA MET A 34 -2.83 28.13 -5.76
C MET A 34 -1.71 27.32 -6.44
N ARG A 35 -0.51 27.91 -6.56
CA ARG A 35 0.66 27.22 -7.14
C ARG A 35 1.12 26.00 -6.31
N MET A 36 1.00 26.08 -4.99
CA MET A 36 1.33 24.98 -4.09
C MET A 36 0.26 23.89 -4.15
N LYS A 37 -1.02 24.26 -4.22
CA LYS A 37 -2.14 23.35 -4.43
C LYS A 37 -1.92 22.45 -5.66
N GLU A 38 -1.60 23.04 -6.83
CA GLU A 38 -1.33 22.28 -8.07
C GLU A 38 -0.21 21.24 -7.89
N LYS A 39 0.82 21.56 -7.10
CA LYS A 39 1.91 20.64 -6.81
C LYS A 39 1.48 19.53 -5.85
N LEU A 40 0.69 19.85 -4.83
CA LEU A 40 0.12 18.87 -3.89
C LEU A 40 -0.87 17.93 -4.59
N GLU A 41 -1.66 18.42 -5.53
CA GLU A 41 -2.57 17.59 -6.34
C GLU A 41 -1.83 16.54 -7.18
N ARG A 42 -0.60 16.83 -7.64
CA ARG A 42 0.27 15.82 -8.32
C ARG A 42 0.68 14.67 -7.38
N LEU A 43 0.67 14.91 -6.06
CA LEU A 43 0.91 13.91 -5.03
C LEU A 43 -0.39 13.23 -4.54
N GLY A 44 -1.54 13.58 -5.12
CA GLY A 44 -2.85 13.08 -4.71
C GLY A 44 -3.45 13.83 -3.52
N ILE A 45 -2.82 14.91 -3.04
CA ILE A 45 -3.24 15.66 -1.85
C ILE A 45 -4.16 16.80 -2.26
N LYS A 46 -5.46 16.70 -1.93
CA LYS A 46 -6.50 17.68 -2.26
C LYS A 46 -7.17 18.28 -1.04
N THR A 47 -7.28 17.51 0.04
CA THR A 47 -7.95 17.87 1.29
C THR A 47 -6.97 17.94 2.46
N VAL A 48 -7.43 18.48 3.59
CA VAL A 48 -6.69 18.45 4.86
C VAL A 48 -6.46 17.00 5.31
N GLU A 49 -7.45 16.12 5.12
CA GLU A 49 -7.33 14.68 5.44
C GLU A 49 -6.23 14.00 4.61
N ASP A 50 -6.19 14.26 3.29
CA ASP A 50 -5.12 13.73 2.43
C ASP A 50 -3.75 14.18 2.93
N LEU A 51 -3.62 15.44 3.35
CA LEU A 51 -2.36 16.00 3.80
C LEU A 51 -1.87 15.37 5.12
N ILE A 52 -2.73 15.21 6.13
CA ILE A 52 -2.36 14.58 7.41
C ILE A 52 -2.22 13.05 7.31
N SER A 53 -2.77 12.44 6.26
CA SER A 53 -2.62 11.01 5.95
C SER A 53 -1.45 10.75 4.99
N TYR A 54 -0.75 11.79 4.56
CA TYR A 54 0.41 11.66 3.69
C TYR A 54 1.65 11.32 4.50
N TYR A 55 1.81 10.04 4.83
CA TYR A 55 2.84 9.57 5.74
C TYR A 55 4.25 9.60 5.15
N PRO A 56 5.30 9.78 6.02
CA PRO A 56 6.68 9.77 5.59
C PRO A 56 7.10 8.41 5.00
N ARG A 57 7.96 8.45 3.98
CA ARG A 57 8.58 7.26 3.39
C ARG A 57 9.66 6.65 4.29
N ARG A 58 10.46 7.51 4.97
CA ARG A 58 11.54 7.14 5.88
C ARG A 58 11.74 8.23 6.92
N TYR A 59 12.59 7.96 7.90
CA TYR A 59 13.00 8.94 8.90
C TYR A 59 14.52 9.06 8.90
N GLU A 60 15.01 10.26 9.14
CA GLU A 60 16.41 10.56 9.43
C GLU A 60 16.57 10.62 10.93
N ASP A 61 17.55 9.88 11.44
CA ASP A 61 17.80 9.82 12.89
C ASP A 61 18.79 10.90 13.31
N TRP A 62 18.25 12.05 13.71
CA TRP A 62 19.04 13.16 14.22
C TRP A 62 19.25 13.08 15.74
N THR A 63 18.89 11.95 16.37
CA THR A 63 19.13 11.74 17.80
C THR A 63 20.61 11.43 18.07
N ARG A 64 21.32 10.87 17.09
CA ARG A 64 22.73 10.52 17.16
C ARG A 64 23.55 11.56 16.42
N ILE A 65 24.28 12.37 17.17
CA ILE A 65 25.26 13.31 16.61
C ILE A 65 26.62 12.68 16.72
N THR A 66 27.30 12.48 15.60
CA THR A 66 28.63 11.87 15.52
C THR A 66 29.69 12.97 15.51
N SER A 67 30.72 12.80 16.34
CA SER A 67 31.91 13.64 16.33
C SER A 67 32.61 13.55 14.96
N MET A 68 33.17 14.65 14.47
CA MET A 68 33.85 14.68 13.18
C MET A 68 35.14 13.81 13.16
N ALA A 69 35.71 13.50 14.33
CA ALA A 69 36.79 12.53 14.45
C ALA A 69 36.37 11.08 14.23
N ASP A 70 35.10 10.76 14.50
CA ASP A 70 34.57 9.38 14.45
C ASP A 70 33.81 9.09 13.14
N LEU A 71 33.90 9.97 12.15
CA LEU A 71 33.23 9.79 10.85
C LEU A 71 33.83 8.59 10.10
N SER A 72 32.94 7.81 9.49
CA SER A 72 33.31 6.67 8.64
C SER A 72 32.63 6.77 7.27
N TYR A 73 33.26 6.18 6.26
CA TYR A 73 32.74 6.18 4.89
C TYR A 73 31.39 5.46 4.80
N GLU A 74 30.45 6.06 4.07
CA GLU A 74 29.06 5.60 3.88
C GLU A 74 28.15 5.63 5.13
N MET A 75 28.60 6.12 6.26
CA MET A 75 27.80 6.31 7.46
C MET A 75 26.71 7.37 7.18
N GLU A 76 25.46 7.09 7.55
CA GLU A 76 24.38 8.09 7.61
C GLU A 76 24.25 8.59 9.05
N THR A 77 24.50 9.87 9.27
CA THR A 77 24.49 10.44 10.63
C THR A 77 24.26 11.95 10.62
N ALA A 78 23.91 12.49 11.80
CA ALA A 78 23.95 13.91 12.06
C ALA A 78 25.36 14.33 12.55
N VAL A 79 25.81 15.52 12.10
CA VAL A 79 27.01 16.20 12.59
C VAL A 79 26.63 17.60 13.04
N TYR A 80 27.25 18.10 14.11
CA TYR A 80 27.03 19.44 14.61
C TYR A 80 28.35 20.19 14.64
N GLY A 81 28.37 21.42 14.09
CA GLY A 81 29.60 22.18 14.04
C GLY A 81 29.36 23.64 13.71
N THR A 82 30.44 24.42 13.87
CA THR A 82 30.47 25.85 13.54
C THR A 82 30.96 26.06 12.13
N VAL A 83 30.29 26.95 11.38
CA VAL A 83 30.68 27.34 10.02
C VAL A 83 31.96 28.18 10.04
N VAL A 84 33.02 27.65 9.46
CA VAL A 84 34.33 28.35 9.38
C VAL A 84 34.67 28.85 7.98
N GLU A 85 34.09 28.25 6.92
CA GLU A 85 34.31 28.66 5.55
C GLU A 85 33.07 28.46 4.71
N ILE A 86 32.78 29.43 3.84
CA ILE A 86 31.73 29.34 2.83
C ILE A 86 32.35 29.70 1.49
N ARG A 87 32.43 28.73 0.60
CA ARG A 87 33.06 28.88 -0.71
C ARG A 87 32.10 28.47 -1.82
N GLU A 88 31.94 29.34 -2.81
CA GLU A 88 31.17 29.06 -4.01
C GLU A 88 32.13 29.11 -5.22
N VAL A 89 32.07 28.08 -6.08
CA VAL A 89 32.84 27.97 -7.29
C VAL A 89 31.96 27.58 -8.47
N HIS A 90 32.30 28.08 -9.64
CA HIS A 90 31.61 27.81 -10.90
C HIS A 90 32.55 27.10 -11.87
N PRO A 91 32.80 25.79 -11.76
CA PRO A 91 33.75 25.07 -12.60
C PRO A 91 33.39 25.09 -14.09
N ARG A 92 32.09 25.20 -14.41
CA ARG A 92 31.53 25.27 -15.76
C ARG A 92 30.31 26.20 -15.77
N ARG A 93 29.90 26.67 -16.96
CA ARG A 93 28.81 27.64 -17.15
C ARG A 93 27.48 27.25 -16.48
N ASN A 94 27.21 25.93 -16.33
CA ASN A 94 25.96 25.43 -15.76
C ASN A 94 26.19 24.63 -14.47
N LEU A 95 27.31 24.78 -13.78
CA LEU A 95 27.62 24.07 -12.54
C LEU A 95 28.11 25.05 -11.49
N SER A 96 27.26 25.26 -10.46
CA SER A 96 27.63 25.95 -9.22
C SER A 96 27.84 24.90 -8.12
N ILE A 97 28.96 25.01 -7.41
CA ILE A 97 29.27 24.18 -6.25
C ILE A 97 29.46 25.09 -5.04
N LEU A 98 28.54 24.99 -4.08
CA LEU A 98 28.65 25.62 -2.78
C LEU A 98 29.23 24.62 -1.78
N THR A 99 30.35 25.00 -1.16
CA THR A 99 30.98 24.21 -0.09
C THR A 99 30.95 25.02 1.21
N VAL A 100 30.41 24.43 2.25
CA VAL A 100 30.37 25.00 3.60
C VAL A 100 31.17 24.08 4.52
N THR A 101 32.23 24.58 5.14
CA THR A 101 33.08 23.80 6.05
C THR A 101 32.60 24.00 7.48
N LEU A 102 32.26 22.89 8.14
CA LEU A 102 31.91 22.84 9.56
C LEU A 102 33.07 22.26 10.35
N VAL A 103 33.26 22.75 11.58
CA VAL A 103 34.19 22.20 12.57
C VAL A 103 33.51 22.03 13.92
N ASP A 104 33.89 20.97 14.66
CA ASP A 104 33.37 20.69 16.03
C ASP A 104 34.48 20.65 17.09
N GLY A 105 35.70 21.08 16.73
CA GLY A 105 36.87 21.01 17.60
C GLY A 105 37.60 19.63 17.57
N THR A 106 36.99 18.59 17.01
CA THR A 106 37.62 17.26 16.85
C THR A 106 38.03 17.00 15.38
N GLY A 107 37.39 17.67 14.44
CA GLY A 107 37.62 17.52 13.02
C GLY A 107 36.86 18.55 12.19
N ALA A 108 36.81 18.28 10.89
CA ALA A 108 36.09 19.09 9.92
C ALA A 108 35.34 18.24 8.90
N VAL A 109 34.17 18.72 8.47
CA VAL A 109 33.37 18.13 7.40
C VAL A 109 32.88 19.22 6.42
N ASN A 110 32.86 18.91 5.14
CA ASN A 110 32.37 19.81 4.10
C ASN A 110 30.93 19.44 3.73
N LEU A 111 30.03 20.40 3.79
CA LEU A 111 28.70 20.29 3.17
C LEU A 111 28.82 20.78 1.72
N VAL A 112 28.50 19.93 0.76
CA VAL A 112 28.63 20.23 -0.67
C VAL A 112 27.26 20.24 -1.34
N TYR A 113 26.95 21.37 -2.01
CA TYR A 113 25.69 21.54 -2.72
C TYR A 113 25.93 21.85 -4.20
N PHE A 114 25.30 21.08 -5.07
CA PHE A 114 25.40 21.24 -6.52
C PHE A 114 24.19 22.01 -7.06
N ASN A 115 24.44 23.06 -7.83
CA ASN A 115 23.40 23.91 -8.45
C ASN A 115 22.36 24.46 -7.47
N GLN A 116 22.78 24.77 -6.24
CA GLN A 116 21.92 25.31 -5.18
C GLN A 116 22.51 26.60 -4.56
N PRO A 117 22.80 27.67 -5.35
CA PRO A 117 23.43 28.87 -4.84
C PRO A 117 22.59 29.59 -3.76
N TRP A 118 21.24 29.44 -3.81
CA TRP A 118 20.34 30.01 -2.81
C TRP A 118 20.53 29.47 -1.38
N LYS A 119 21.16 28.28 -1.24
CA LYS A 119 21.49 27.76 0.09
C LYS A 119 22.55 28.56 0.82
N LYS A 120 23.35 29.35 0.12
CA LYS A 120 24.36 30.20 0.71
C LYS A 120 23.78 31.16 1.76
N GLU A 121 22.57 31.67 1.52
CA GLU A 121 21.87 32.57 2.43
C GLU A 121 21.47 31.89 3.77
N GLN A 122 21.50 30.56 3.85
CA GLN A 122 21.19 29.81 5.07
C GLN A 122 22.39 29.69 6.02
N PHE A 123 23.59 30.04 5.55
CA PHE A 123 24.82 29.89 6.32
C PHE A 123 25.44 31.26 6.61
N ALA A 124 25.80 31.46 7.88
CA ALA A 124 26.59 32.61 8.30
C ALA A 124 27.90 32.14 8.95
N HIS A 125 28.98 32.84 8.73
CA HIS A 125 30.26 32.54 9.37
C HIS A 125 30.11 32.61 10.91
N GLY A 126 30.60 31.58 11.62
CA GLY A 126 30.45 31.47 13.06
C GLY A 126 29.08 30.96 13.54
N SER A 127 28.13 30.70 12.64
CA SER A 127 26.87 30.05 13.02
C SER A 127 27.05 28.55 13.27
N ASN A 128 26.24 28.01 14.19
CA ASN A 128 26.22 26.59 14.50
C ASN A 128 25.15 25.89 13.64
N ILE A 129 25.54 24.84 12.97
CA ILE A 129 24.72 24.07 12.05
C ILE A 129 24.69 22.62 12.49
N LEU A 130 23.49 22.06 12.60
CA LEU A 130 23.21 20.63 12.62
C LEU A 130 22.96 20.17 11.18
N ALA A 131 23.75 19.24 10.68
CA ALA A 131 23.66 18.71 9.33
C ALA A 131 23.51 17.19 9.35
N TYR A 132 22.62 16.65 8.52
CA TYR A 132 22.41 15.22 8.36
C TYR A 132 22.66 14.78 6.93
N GLY A 133 23.24 13.62 6.77
CA GLY A 133 23.41 12.98 5.48
C GLY A 133 24.40 11.83 5.47
N LYS A 134 24.65 11.31 4.28
CA LYS A 134 25.62 10.22 4.05
C LYS A 134 27.03 10.81 3.99
N ILE A 135 27.91 10.23 4.81
CA ILE A 135 29.32 10.63 4.87
C ILE A 135 30.08 10.03 3.69
N GLU A 136 30.74 10.90 2.94
CA GLU A 136 31.61 10.55 1.82
C GLU A 136 33.05 11.02 2.13
N TYR A 137 34.03 10.38 1.53
CA TYR A 137 35.43 10.79 1.64
C TYR A 137 35.99 11.10 0.25
N ASN A 138 36.08 12.40 -0.08
CA ASN A 138 36.52 12.87 -1.37
C ASN A 138 37.62 13.92 -1.21
N TYR A 139 38.61 13.89 -2.10
CA TYR A 139 39.75 14.84 -2.08
C TYR A 139 40.43 14.95 -0.70
N ARG A 140 40.59 13.83 0.00
CA ARG A 140 41.16 13.74 1.38
C ARG A 140 40.37 14.53 2.43
N LYS A 141 39.09 14.76 2.22
CA LYS A 141 38.20 15.44 3.18
C LYS A 141 36.90 14.68 3.33
N TRP A 142 36.38 14.67 4.54
CA TRP A 142 35.02 14.23 4.81
C TRP A 142 34.04 15.22 4.22
N GLN A 143 33.01 14.73 3.58
CA GLN A 143 31.95 15.56 3.03
C GLN A 143 30.56 14.91 3.13
N ILE A 144 29.52 15.76 3.10
CA ILE A 144 28.13 15.37 2.97
C ILE A 144 27.58 16.09 1.73
N SER A 145 27.14 15.32 0.74
CA SER A 145 26.54 15.87 -0.47
C SER A 145 25.04 16.15 -0.23
N ASN A 146 24.59 17.38 -0.52
CA ASN A 146 23.20 17.82 -0.37
C ASN A 146 22.62 17.58 1.04
N ALA A 147 23.40 17.82 2.07
CA ALA A 147 22.98 17.68 3.46
C ALA A 147 21.67 18.43 3.77
N ASP A 148 20.79 17.80 4.56
CA ASP A 148 19.71 18.53 5.25
C ASP A 148 20.33 19.26 6.44
N THR A 149 19.99 20.55 6.61
CA THR A 149 20.62 21.41 7.63
C THR A 149 19.63 22.25 8.37
N GLU A 150 19.88 22.43 9.67
CA GLU A 150 19.19 23.39 10.53
C GLU A 150 20.20 24.22 11.32
N ALA A 151 19.96 25.54 11.41
CA ALA A 151 20.76 26.41 12.28
C ALA A 151 20.24 26.24 13.72
N VAL A 152 21.11 25.78 14.62
CA VAL A 152 20.74 25.40 16.00
C VAL A 152 21.73 25.98 16.98
N ALA A 153 21.27 26.78 17.93
CA ALA A 153 22.10 27.19 19.05
C ALA A 153 22.46 25.97 19.92
N ILE A 154 23.63 26.00 20.55
CA ILE A 154 24.14 24.88 21.34
C ILE A 154 23.18 24.50 22.49
N GLU A 155 22.55 25.49 23.09
CA GLU A 155 21.57 25.33 24.17
C GLU A 155 20.32 24.59 23.74
N ALA A 156 19.93 24.75 22.45
CA ALA A 156 18.76 24.13 21.87
C ALA A 156 19.05 22.75 21.25
N LEU A 157 20.29 22.33 21.19
CA LEU A 157 20.72 21.10 20.49
C LEU A 157 20.01 19.83 21.03
N HIS A 158 19.73 19.78 22.34
CA HIS A 158 19.01 18.65 22.93
C HIS A 158 17.55 18.55 22.45
N ALA A 159 16.90 19.69 22.18
CA ALA A 159 15.53 19.74 21.64
C ALA A 159 15.46 19.32 20.16
N PHE A 160 16.57 19.39 19.45
CA PHE A 160 16.67 19.00 18.03
C PHE A 160 17.06 17.53 17.82
N LYS A 161 17.37 16.79 18.90
CA LYS A 161 17.57 15.33 18.82
C LYS A 161 16.24 14.63 18.59
N LYS A 162 15.85 14.44 17.35
CA LYS A 162 14.57 13.86 16.93
C LYS A 162 14.69 13.02 15.68
N LEU A 163 13.67 12.20 15.43
CA LEU A 163 13.47 11.57 14.14
C LEU A 163 12.81 12.57 13.18
N VAL A 164 13.47 12.82 12.07
CA VAL A 164 13.01 13.81 11.11
C VAL A 164 12.31 13.09 9.94
N PRO A 165 11.01 13.33 9.70
CA PRO A 165 10.27 12.64 8.66
C PRO A 165 10.69 13.12 7.26
N VAL A 166 10.87 12.18 6.33
CA VAL A 166 11.17 12.41 4.92
C VAL A 166 10.00 11.94 4.07
N TYR A 167 9.38 12.88 3.36
CA TYR A 167 8.21 12.62 2.52
C TYR A 167 8.61 12.40 1.07
N PRO A 168 7.87 11.57 0.31
CA PRO A 168 7.93 11.61 -1.16
C PRO A 168 7.52 13.02 -1.63
N LEU A 169 8.29 13.60 -2.53
CA LEU A 169 8.04 14.97 -2.99
C LEU A 169 8.01 15.02 -4.52
N THR A 170 7.35 16.05 -5.05
CA THR A 170 7.43 16.42 -6.47
C THR A 170 8.26 17.69 -6.64
N GLU A 171 8.64 17.98 -7.88
CA GLU A 171 9.43 19.16 -8.21
C GLU A 171 8.78 20.45 -7.69
N GLY A 172 9.57 21.27 -7.04
CA GLY A 172 9.18 22.57 -6.52
C GLY A 172 8.52 22.55 -5.15
N ILE A 173 8.49 21.41 -4.42
CA ILE A 173 8.15 21.34 -2.98
C ILE A 173 9.43 20.97 -2.21
N ARG A 174 9.76 21.76 -1.18
CA ARG A 174 10.87 21.46 -0.27
C ARG A 174 10.38 20.64 0.92
N THR A 175 11.23 19.76 1.44
CA THR A 175 10.94 18.94 2.63
C THR A 175 10.48 19.77 3.82
N SER A 176 11.14 20.91 4.07
CA SER A 176 10.76 21.83 5.16
C SER A 176 9.36 22.43 4.98
N GLN A 177 8.96 22.75 3.75
CA GLN A 177 7.62 23.25 3.46
C GLN A 177 6.56 22.18 3.70
N MET A 178 6.79 20.94 3.25
CA MET A 178 5.88 19.83 3.50
C MET A 178 5.71 19.58 5.00
N ARG A 179 6.80 19.52 5.76
CA ARG A 179 6.77 19.37 7.23
C ARG A 179 5.96 20.49 7.89
N ALA A 180 6.18 21.75 7.48
CA ALA A 180 5.48 22.89 8.05
C ALA A 180 3.97 22.87 7.76
N MET A 181 3.58 22.53 6.52
CA MET A 181 2.17 22.41 6.14
C MET A 181 1.46 21.30 6.91
N ILE A 182 2.09 20.11 7.02
CA ILE A 182 1.52 18.97 7.75
C ILE A 182 1.40 19.28 9.24
N ARG A 183 2.44 19.85 9.86
CA ARG A 183 2.39 20.25 11.28
C ARG A 183 1.26 21.23 11.51
N PHE A 184 1.16 22.29 10.70
CA PHE A 184 0.07 23.24 10.78
C PHE A 184 -1.29 22.58 10.65
N ALA A 185 -1.45 21.67 9.69
CA ALA A 185 -2.70 20.93 9.51
C ALA A 185 -3.07 20.08 10.73
N ILE A 186 -2.12 19.33 11.31
CA ILE A 186 -2.35 18.50 12.50
C ILE A 186 -2.73 19.34 13.72
N ASP A 187 -2.12 20.51 13.89
CA ASP A 187 -2.36 21.37 15.05
C ASP A 187 -3.70 22.11 14.98
N HIS A 188 -4.28 22.28 13.78
CA HIS A 188 -5.51 23.04 13.55
C HIS A 188 -6.66 22.19 12.98
N ALA A 189 -6.45 20.90 12.67
CA ALA A 189 -7.51 20.03 12.18
C ALA A 189 -8.44 19.60 13.30
N GLU A 190 -9.76 19.76 13.04
CA GLU A 190 -10.81 19.25 13.89
C GLU A 190 -11.45 17.98 13.30
N GLY A 191 -12.15 17.23 14.15
CA GLY A 191 -12.93 16.08 13.72
C GLY A 191 -12.13 14.81 13.46
N ILE A 192 -10.85 14.73 13.88
CA ILE A 192 -10.08 13.48 13.85
C ILE A 192 -10.66 12.53 14.90
N ARG A 193 -11.71 11.81 14.52
CA ARG A 193 -12.37 10.84 15.40
C ARG A 193 -11.68 9.49 15.31
N GLU A 194 -11.79 8.72 16.42
CA GLU A 194 -11.41 7.32 16.41
C GLU A 194 -12.35 6.54 15.48
N ASN A 195 -11.79 5.70 14.64
CA ASN A 195 -12.51 4.94 13.63
C ASN A 195 -12.43 3.42 13.84
N LEU A 196 -11.58 2.95 14.77
CA LEU A 196 -11.58 1.56 15.20
C LEU A 196 -12.47 1.36 16.43
N PRO A 197 -13.16 0.21 16.58
CA PRO A 197 -13.88 -0.13 17.79
C PRO A 197 -12.98 -0.14 19.02
N ALA A 198 -13.51 0.30 20.17
CA ALA A 198 -12.74 0.41 21.42
C ALA A 198 -12.18 -0.93 21.91
N ASP A 199 -12.95 -2.02 21.74
CA ASP A 199 -12.51 -3.38 22.08
C ASP A 199 -11.35 -3.86 21.20
N VAL A 200 -11.30 -3.46 19.93
CA VAL A 200 -10.17 -3.74 19.02
C VAL A 200 -8.94 -3.01 19.49
N LEU A 201 -9.05 -1.72 19.84
CA LEU A 201 -7.91 -0.93 20.33
C LEU A 201 -7.28 -1.57 21.58
N VAL A 202 -8.13 -1.98 22.53
CA VAL A 202 -7.67 -2.61 23.78
C VAL A 202 -7.02 -3.98 23.50
N ARG A 203 -7.70 -4.85 22.76
CA ARG A 203 -7.23 -6.21 22.45
C ARG A 203 -5.91 -6.22 21.69
N GLU A 204 -5.76 -5.33 20.74
CA GLU A 204 -4.58 -5.25 19.89
C GLU A 204 -3.50 -4.29 20.44
N HIS A 205 -3.72 -3.71 21.60
CA HIS A 205 -2.81 -2.73 22.24
C HIS A 205 -2.41 -1.60 21.28
N LEU A 206 -3.40 -1.00 20.62
CA LEU A 206 -3.18 0.07 19.65
C LEU A 206 -3.37 1.45 20.29
N MET A 207 -2.54 2.41 19.87
CA MET A 207 -2.73 3.80 20.26
C MET A 207 -3.93 4.42 19.54
N GLY A 208 -4.49 5.51 20.09
CA GLY A 208 -5.57 6.25 19.45
C GLY A 208 -5.14 6.93 18.14
N ARG A 209 -6.12 7.18 17.26
CA ARG A 209 -5.88 7.69 15.89
C ARG A 209 -5.07 8.99 15.86
N MET A 210 -5.43 10.00 16.69
CA MET A 210 -4.72 11.28 16.74
C MET A 210 -3.26 11.10 17.19
N ALA A 211 -3.03 10.27 18.22
CA ALA A 211 -1.67 9.97 18.68
C ALA A 211 -0.85 9.27 17.59
N ALA A 212 -1.46 8.36 16.84
CA ALA A 212 -0.80 7.68 15.72
C ALA A 212 -0.43 8.65 14.60
N ILE A 213 -1.34 9.56 14.21
CA ILE A 213 -1.04 10.59 13.20
C ILE A 213 0.14 11.46 13.67
N ARG A 214 0.12 11.94 14.91
CA ARG A 214 1.24 12.72 15.47
C ARG A 214 2.52 11.92 15.52
N GLY A 215 2.50 10.68 15.99
CA GLY A 215 3.65 9.78 16.06
C GLY A 215 4.21 9.36 14.69
N MET A 216 3.40 9.45 13.62
CA MET A 216 3.90 9.28 12.24
C MET A 216 4.62 10.52 11.71
N HIS A 217 4.22 11.73 12.11
CA HIS A 217 4.74 12.97 11.54
C HIS A 217 5.79 13.67 12.42
N ASP A 218 5.76 13.50 13.74
CA ASP A 218 6.69 14.11 14.68
C ASP A 218 6.92 13.18 15.89
N PRO A 219 7.49 11.98 15.68
CA PRO A 219 7.70 11.01 16.75
C PRO A 219 8.81 11.46 17.71
N ALA A 220 8.59 11.28 19.00
CA ALA A 220 9.61 11.53 20.02
C ALA A 220 10.79 10.53 19.93
N GLY A 221 10.59 9.36 19.30
CA GLY A 221 11.62 8.34 19.11
C GLY A 221 11.10 7.14 18.31
N TRP A 222 11.99 6.18 18.11
CA TRP A 222 11.68 4.97 17.31
C TRP A 222 10.56 4.10 17.91
N GLU A 223 10.38 4.11 19.23
CA GLU A 223 9.32 3.33 19.88
C GLU A 223 7.94 3.88 19.51
N GLU A 224 7.75 5.20 19.68
CA GLU A 224 6.51 5.87 19.31
C GLU A 224 6.23 5.74 17.80
N GLN A 225 7.25 5.92 16.97
CA GLN A 225 7.13 5.77 15.53
C GLN A 225 6.66 4.36 15.14
N ARG A 226 7.24 3.31 15.76
CA ARG A 226 6.82 1.91 15.51
C ARG A 226 5.39 1.66 15.96
N ALA A 227 4.99 2.19 17.12
CA ALA A 227 3.62 2.07 17.62
C ALA A 227 2.63 2.80 16.70
N ALA A 228 2.96 4.01 16.25
CA ALA A 228 2.16 4.79 15.31
C ALA A 228 2.01 4.07 13.96
N ARG A 229 3.10 3.55 13.42
CA ARG A 229 3.10 2.77 12.18
C ARG A 229 2.27 1.49 12.30
N ARG A 230 2.40 0.77 13.43
CA ARG A 230 1.57 -0.41 13.69
C ARG A 230 0.08 -0.06 13.68
N ARG A 231 -0.29 1.05 14.32
CA ARG A 231 -1.69 1.52 14.37
C ARG A 231 -2.22 1.88 12.99
N THR A 232 -1.47 2.65 12.20
CA THR A 232 -1.90 3.08 10.86
C THR A 232 -2.00 1.90 9.89
N ALA A 233 -1.01 0.99 9.89
CA ALA A 233 -1.04 -0.22 9.07
C ALA A 233 -2.19 -1.16 9.46
N PHE A 234 -2.46 -1.33 10.77
CA PHE A 234 -3.59 -2.12 11.25
C PHE A 234 -4.92 -1.54 10.77
N GLU A 235 -5.10 -0.22 10.86
CA GLU A 235 -6.30 0.47 10.41
C GLU A 235 -6.58 0.20 8.93
N GLU A 236 -5.60 0.37 8.07
CA GLU A 236 -5.73 0.16 6.63
C GLU A 236 -6.15 -1.28 6.31
N LEU A 237 -5.46 -2.27 6.91
CA LEU A 237 -5.77 -3.68 6.71
C LEU A 237 -7.13 -4.08 7.32
N PHE A 238 -7.49 -3.50 8.46
CA PHE A 238 -8.78 -3.74 9.10
C PHE A 238 -9.95 -3.32 8.22
N PHE A 239 -9.91 -2.09 7.69
CA PHE A 239 -10.99 -1.62 6.82
C PHE A 239 -11.04 -2.37 5.48
N MET A 240 -9.91 -2.75 4.93
CA MET A 240 -9.86 -3.61 3.74
C MET A 240 -10.53 -4.96 4.02
N GLN A 241 -10.20 -5.61 5.13
CA GLN A 241 -10.80 -6.89 5.52
C GLN A 241 -12.29 -6.75 5.87
N ALA A 242 -12.66 -5.70 6.59
CA ALA A 242 -14.06 -5.41 6.88
C ALA A 242 -14.88 -5.23 5.60
N GLY A 243 -14.35 -4.50 4.63
CA GLY A 243 -14.97 -4.33 3.31
C GLY A 243 -15.17 -5.66 2.58
N ILE A 244 -14.15 -6.53 2.58
CA ILE A 244 -14.24 -7.87 1.98
C ILE A 244 -15.32 -8.72 2.69
N GLN A 245 -15.37 -8.69 4.02
CA GLN A 245 -16.38 -9.44 4.79
C GLN A 245 -17.81 -8.92 4.54
N LEU A 246 -17.98 -7.60 4.42
CA LEU A 246 -19.28 -7.01 4.06
C LEU A 246 -19.74 -7.44 2.66
N LEU A 247 -18.82 -7.48 1.69
CA LEU A 247 -19.12 -7.96 0.33
C LEU A 247 -19.48 -9.45 0.34
N ARG A 248 -18.79 -10.28 1.14
CA ARG A 248 -19.13 -11.69 1.31
C ARG A 248 -20.52 -11.86 1.90
N LYS A 249 -20.81 -11.15 2.99
CA LYS A 249 -22.11 -11.21 3.65
C LYS A 249 -23.26 -10.79 2.72
N ARG A 250 -23.08 -9.73 1.93
CA ARG A 250 -24.08 -9.32 0.92
C ARG A 250 -24.35 -10.42 -0.12
N ARG A 251 -23.29 -11.09 -0.61
CA ARG A 251 -23.45 -12.20 -1.56
C ARG A 251 -24.22 -13.37 -0.95
N GLU A 252 -24.01 -13.66 0.34
CA GLU A 252 -24.72 -14.72 1.07
C GLU A 252 -26.22 -14.40 1.23
N THR A 253 -26.57 -13.10 1.37
CA THR A 253 -27.96 -12.68 1.53
C THR A 253 -28.68 -12.49 0.20
N ASP A 254 -28.00 -11.99 -0.82
CA ASP A 254 -28.61 -11.54 -2.08
C ASP A 254 -28.68 -12.65 -3.15
N ASN A 255 -27.90 -13.74 -3.00
CA ASN A 255 -27.85 -14.82 -3.98
C ASN A 255 -28.21 -16.16 -3.35
N VAL A 256 -29.29 -16.76 -3.84
CA VAL A 256 -29.63 -18.15 -3.56
C VAL A 256 -28.84 -19.02 -4.53
N GLY A 257 -27.96 -19.89 -3.99
CA GLY A 257 -27.17 -20.83 -4.77
C GLY A 257 -27.98 -22.02 -5.26
N ILE A 258 -27.41 -22.77 -6.19
CA ILE A 258 -27.88 -24.09 -6.56
C ILE A 258 -27.49 -25.05 -5.44
N LYS A 259 -28.47 -25.62 -4.74
CA LYS A 259 -28.25 -26.63 -3.73
C LYS A 259 -28.12 -28.02 -4.40
N CYS A 260 -26.93 -28.62 -4.30
CA CYS A 260 -26.73 -30.00 -4.76
C CYS A 260 -27.18 -31.00 -3.70
N MET A 261 -27.61 -32.16 -4.15
CA MET A 261 -27.80 -33.34 -3.29
C MET A 261 -26.45 -33.99 -2.94
N PRO A 262 -26.37 -34.80 -1.88
CA PRO A 262 -25.18 -35.60 -1.60
C PRO A 262 -24.69 -36.38 -2.82
N SER A 263 -23.38 -36.66 -2.89
CA SER A 263 -22.78 -37.38 -4.00
C SER A 263 -23.37 -38.78 -4.16
N GLY A 264 -23.79 -39.11 -5.37
CA GLY A 264 -24.42 -40.36 -5.72
C GLY A 264 -23.49 -41.29 -6.50
N ASN A 265 -24.10 -42.10 -7.35
CA ASN A 265 -23.38 -43.19 -8.08
C ASN A 265 -22.36 -42.64 -9.07
N LEU A 266 -22.65 -41.55 -9.80
CA LEU A 266 -21.79 -41.01 -10.85
C LEU A 266 -20.44 -40.54 -10.28
N VAL A 267 -20.48 -39.83 -9.15
CA VAL A 267 -19.25 -39.37 -8.44
C VAL A 267 -18.44 -40.58 -7.97
N HIS A 268 -19.07 -41.60 -7.41
CA HIS A 268 -18.39 -42.83 -6.98
C HIS A 268 -17.78 -43.64 -8.14
N GLU A 269 -18.45 -43.69 -9.28
CA GLU A 269 -17.91 -44.33 -10.48
C GLU A 269 -16.71 -43.56 -11.02
N VAL A 270 -16.73 -42.25 -11.05
CA VAL A 270 -15.59 -41.42 -11.47
C VAL A 270 -14.41 -41.61 -10.52
N MET A 271 -14.64 -41.69 -9.20
CA MET A 271 -13.58 -42.00 -8.24
C MET A 271 -12.89 -43.32 -8.51
N LYS A 272 -13.62 -44.37 -8.91
CA LYS A 272 -13.08 -45.69 -9.26
C LYS A 272 -12.26 -45.68 -10.55
N LYS A 273 -12.50 -44.71 -11.46
CA LYS A 273 -11.74 -44.61 -12.73
C LYS A 273 -10.39 -43.92 -12.58
N PHE A 274 -10.10 -43.30 -11.46
CA PHE A 274 -8.76 -42.76 -11.24
C PHE A 274 -7.75 -43.90 -11.06
N PRO A 275 -6.56 -43.79 -11.67
CA PRO A 275 -5.51 -44.81 -11.55
C PRO A 275 -4.81 -44.81 -10.18
N PHE A 276 -5.31 -44.02 -9.22
CA PHE A 276 -4.79 -43.85 -7.87
C PHE A 276 -5.93 -43.67 -6.88
N ALA A 277 -5.68 -43.99 -5.62
CA ALA A 277 -6.57 -43.64 -4.53
C ALA A 277 -6.37 -42.17 -4.10
N LEU A 278 -7.45 -41.49 -3.77
CA LEU A 278 -7.34 -40.14 -3.22
C LEU A 278 -6.60 -40.15 -1.88
N THR A 279 -5.69 -39.23 -1.69
CA THR A 279 -5.01 -39.00 -0.40
C THR A 279 -6.01 -38.45 0.63
N GLU A 280 -5.69 -38.53 1.93
CA GLU A 280 -6.56 -37.99 2.98
C GLU A 280 -6.77 -36.46 2.83
N GLY A 281 -5.73 -35.72 2.40
CA GLY A 281 -5.86 -34.30 2.09
C GLY A 281 -6.83 -34.03 0.94
N GLN A 282 -6.78 -34.81 -0.14
CA GLN A 282 -7.70 -34.68 -1.27
C GLN A 282 -9.14 -35.03 -0.85
N LYS A 283 -9.35 -36.08 -0.03
CA LYS A 283 -10.64 -36.44 0.51
C LYS A 283 -11.22 -35.36 1.40
N SER A 284 -10.38 -34.72 2.25
CA SER A 284 -10.80 -33.61 3.09
C SER A 284 -11.25 -32.41 2.26
N VAL A 285 -10.42 -32.03 1.27
CA VAL A 285 -10.75 -30.90 0.36
C VAL A 285 -12.03 -31.17 -0.43
N PHE A 286 -12.23 -32.42 -0.89
CA PHE A 286 -13.43 -32.77 -1.64
C PHE A 286 -14.68 -32.73 -0.74
N ARG A 287 -14.62 -33.23 0.50
CA ARG A 287 -15.71 -33.09 1.49
C ARG A 287 -16.07 -31.63 1.74
N ASP A 288 -15.06 -30.77 1.95
CA ASP A 288 -15.29 -29.34 2.10
C ASP A 288 -16.01 -28.70 0.89
N ILE A 289 -15.73 -29.20 -0.32
CA ILE A 289 -16.40 -28.75 -1.55
C ILE A 289 -17.84 -29.31 -1.57
N GLU A 290 -18.05 -30.56 -1.23
CA GLU A 290 -19.39 -31.18 -1.14
C GLU A 290 -20.28 -30.41 -0.17
N ASP A 291 -19.80 -30.16 1.05
CA ASP A 291 -20.52 -29.39 2.07
C ASP A 291 -20.89 -27.98 1.55
N GLY A 292 -19.95 -27.33 0.86
CA GLY A 292 -20.19 -26.02 0.26
C GLY A 292 -21.22 -26.04 -0.88
N MET A 293 -21.24 -27.09 -1.70
CA MET A 293 -22.19 -27.24 -2.81
C MET A 293 -23.58 -27.70 -2.34
N GLU A 294 -23.68 -28.37 -1.20
CA GLU A 294 -24.93 -28.77 -0.56
C GLU A 294 -25.59 -27.65 0.24
N GLY A 295 -24.86 -26.52 0.45
CA GLY A 295 -25.39 -25.31 1.04
C GLY A 295 -26.35 -24.54 0.12
N ILE A 296 -27.09 -23.60 0.73
CA ILE A 296 -27.99 -22.69 -0.02
C ILE A 296 -27.27 -21.44 -0.57
N VAL A 297 -26.03 -21.21 -0.13
CA VAL A 297 -25.19 -20.07 -0.56
C VAL A 297 -24.23 -20.53 -1.67
N PRO A 298 -24.05 -19.75 -2.76
CA PRO A 298 -23.12 -20.12 -3.81
C PRO A 298 -21.70 -20.29 -3.24
N MET A 299 -21.14 -21.50 -3.37
CA MET A 299 -19.80 -21.80 -2.90
C MET A 299 -18.75 -21.01 -3.68
N GLN A 300 -17.82 -20.37 -2.97
CA GLN A 300 -16.59 -19.80 -3.53
C GLN A 300 -15.40 -20.34 -2.75
N ARG A 301 -14.63 -21.21 -3.36
CA ARG A 301 -13.51 -21.88 -2.70
C ARG A 301 -12.22 -21.82 -3.53
N LEU A 302 -11.13 -21.44 -2.90
CA LEU A 302 -9.78 -21.55 -3.45
C LEU A 302 -9.18 -22.88 -3.03
N VAL A 303 -8.79 -23.71 -4.02
CA VAL A 303 -8.05 -24.95 -3.80
C VAL A 303 -6.59 -24.72 -4.13
N GLN A 304 -5.73 -24.76 -3.11
CA GLN A 304 -4.30 -24.58 -3.24
C GLN A 304 -3.55 -25.90 -3.02
N GLY A 305 -2.48 -26.11 -3.75
CA GLY A 305 -1.60 -27.26 -3.63
C GLY A 305 -0.48 -27.21 -4.64
N ASP A 306 0.57 -28.00 -4.44
CA ASP A 306 1.74 -28.05 -5.32
C ASP A 306 1.41 -28.60 -6.71
N VAL A 307 2.35 -28.45 -7.65
CA VAL A 307 2.23 -29.09 -8.97
C VAL A 307 2.21 -30.61 -8.79
N GLY A 308 1.25 -31.28 -9.43
CA GLY A 308 1.06 -32.73 -9.27
C GLY A 308 0.25 -33.17 -8.04
N SER A 309 -0.21 -32.26 -7.18
CA SER A 309 -1.04 -32.59 -6.00
C SER A 309 -2.44 -33.12 -6.31
N GLY A 310 -2.82 -33.24 -7.58
CA GLY A 310 -4.13 -33.77 -7.99
C GLY A 310 -5.28 -32.77 -8.00
N LYS A 311 -5.02 -31.46 -8.04
CA LYS A 311 -6.08 -30.42 -8.13
C LYS A 311 -7.10 -30.68 -9.25
N THR A 312 -6.64 -31.21 -10.39
CA THR A 312 -7.52 -31.54 -11.52
C THR A 312 -8.50 -32.67 -11.19
N ALA A 313 -8.10 -33.67 -10.37
CA ALA A 313 -9.00 -34.72 -9.93
C ALA A 313 -10.13 -34.17 -9.07
N ILE A 314 -9.81 -33.24 -8.16
CA ILE A 314 -10.81 -32.54 -7.34
C ILE A 314 -11.78 -31.73 -8.21
N ALA A 315 -11.27 -31.02 -9.23
CA ALA A 315 -12.12 -30.29 -10.17
C ALA A 315 -13.04 -31.21 -10.97
N ILE A 316 -12.55 -32.40 -11.40
CA ILE A 316 -13.35 -33.40 -12.07
C ILE A 316 -14.48 -33.89 -11.17
N LEU A 317 -14.21 -34.22 -9.91
CA LEU A 317 -15.23 -34.67 -8.95
C LEU A 317 -16.27 -33.60 -8.67
N ALA A 318 -15.86 -32.35 -8.46
CA ALA A 318 -16.78 -31.23 -8.26
C ALA A 318 -17.72 -31.03 -9.47
N LEU A 319 -17.17 -31.07 -10.70
CA LEU A 319 -17.97 -30.96 -11.92
C LEU A 319 -18.86 -32.18 -12.14
N THR A 320 -18.40 -33.39 -11.77
CA THR A 320 -19.23 -34.60 -11.79
C THR A 320 -20.45 -34.47 -10.89
N LYS A 321 -20.25 -33.92 -9.66
CA LYS A 321 -21.35 -33.69 -8.71
C LYS A 321 -22.39 -32.71 -9.28
N ILE A 322 -21.96 -31.66 -9.97
CA ILE A 322 -22.85 -30.72 -10.67
C ILE A 322 -23.69 -31.45 -11.74
N VAL A 323 -23.03 -32.27 -12.55
CA VAL A 323 -23.72 -33.04 -13.61
C VAL A 323 -24.69 -34.05 -13.03
N GLU A 324 -24.31 -34.77 -11.96
CA GLU A 324 -25.17 -35.72 -11.25
C GLU A 324 -26.45 -35.07 -10.70
N ASN A 325 -26.39 -33.77 -10.37
CA ASN A 325 -27.53 -32.98 -9.95
C ASN A 325 -28.32 -32.34 -11.12
N GLY A 326 -28.01 -32.69 -12.36
CA GLY A 326 -28.74 -32.23 -13.55
C GLY A 326 -28.36 -30.85 -14.03
N TYR A 327 -27.22 -30.30 -13.59
CA TYR A 327 -26.72 -29.02 -14.01
C TYR A 327 -25.49 -29.16 -14.91
N GLN A 328 -25.15 -28.09 -15.62
CA GLN A 328 -23.95 -28.02 -16.46
C GLN A 328 -22.79 -27.41 -15.70
N GLY A 329 -21.58 -27.84 -15.99
CA GLY A 329 -20.35 -27.30 -15.43
C GLY A 329 -19.43 -26.68 -16.48
N ALA A 330 -18.66 -25.68 -16.08
CA ALA A 330 -17.63 -25.07 -16.94
C ALA A 330 -16.26 -25.07 -16.25
N LEU A 331 -15.22 -25.46 -17.00
CA LEU A 331 -13.82 -25.38 -16.56
C LEU A 331 -13.07 -24.39 -17.43
N MET A 332 -12.65 -23.29 -16.84
CA MET A 332 -11.84 -22.28 -17.51
C MET A 332 -10.36 -22.45 -17.19
N ALA A 333 -9.51 -22.48 -18.20
CA ALA A 333 -8.06 -22.50 -18.06
C ALA A 333 -7.43 -21.23 -18.66
N PRO A 334 -6.29 -20.75 -18.12
CA PRO A 334 -5.68 -19.49 -18.56
C PRO A 334 -5.09 -19.56 -19.98
N THR A 335 -4.72 -20.74 -20.46
CA THR A 335 -4.14 -20.93 -21.79
C THR A 335 -4.85 -22.05 -22.56
N GLU A 336 -4.81 -21.99 -23.89
CA GLU A 336 -5.39 -23.03 -24.76
C GLU A 336 -4.72 -24.38 -24.59
N VAL A 337 -3.40 -24.39 -24.35
CA VAL A 337 -2.64 -25.61 -24.10
C VAL A 337 -3.15 -26.35 -22.86
N LEU A 338 -3.34 -25.59 -21.75
CA LEU A 338 -3.88 -26.18 -20.52
C LEU A 338 -5.34 -26.58 -20.66
N ALA A 339 -6.16 -25.80 -21.35
CA ALA A 339 -7.54 -26.15 -21.63
C ALA A 339 -7.64 -27.44 -22.46
N ALA A 340 -6.83 -27.58 -23.51
CA ALA A 340 -6.77 -28.79 -24.34
C ALA A 340 -6.27 -30.01 -23.53
N GLN A 341 -5.29 -29.81 -22.64
CA GLN A 341 -4.81 -30.88 -21.75
C GLN A 341 -5.92 -31.34 -20.79
N HIS A 342 -6.61 -30.38 -20.15
CA HIS A 342 -7.75 -30.70 -19.30
C HIS A 342 -8.85 -31.43 -20.09
N PHE A 343 -9.19 -30.94 -21.28
CA PHE A 343 -10.20 -31.59 -22.12
C PHE A 343 -9.88 -33.04 -22.40
N LYS A 344 -8.64 -33.39 -22.79
CA LYS A 344 -8.20 -34.77 -22.97
C LYS A 344 -8.36 -35.64 -21.73
N THR A 345 -7.97 -35.06 -20.55
CA THR A 345 -8.11 -35.75 -19.28
C THR A 345 -9.58 -36.04 -18.94
N PHE A 346 -10.46 -35.07 -19.15
CA PHE A 346 -11.89 -35.23 -18.96
C PHE A 346 -12.50 -36.27 -19.91
N GLN A 347 -12.14 -36.26 -21.20
CA GLN A 347 -12.58 -37.27 -22.17
C GLN A 347 -12.16 -38.68 -21.76
N GLN A 348 -10.96 -38.87 -21.20
CA GLN A 348 -10.47 -40.16 -20.74
C GLN A 348 -11.27 -40.64 -19.53
N VAL A 349 -11.50 -39.78 -18.54
CA VAL A 349 -12.24 -40.14 -17.33
C VAL A 349 -13.70 -40.49 -17.65
N PHE A 350 -14.37 -39.68 -18.48
CA PHE A 350 -15.78 -39.87 -18.80
C PHE A 350 -16.03 -40.87 -19.96
N LYS A 351 -14.99 -41.51 -20.49
CA LYS A 351 -15.16 -42.53 -21.54
C LYS A 351 -16.09 -43.65 -21.10
N GLY A 352 -17.19 -43.85 -21.86
CA GLY A 352 -18.23 -44.85 -21.57
C GLY A 352 -19.20 -44.45 -20.45
N MET A 353 -19.20 -43.21 -20.03
CA MET A 353 -20.17 -42.64 -19.07
C MET A 353 -21.15 -41.70 -19.77
N PRO A 354 -22.35 -41.49 -19.22
CA PRO A 354 -23.36 -40.61 -19.83
C PRO A 354 -23.04 -39.13 -19.59
N VAL A 355 -21.76 -38.72 -19.71
CA VAL A 355 -21.29 -37.35 -19.51
C VAL A 355 -20.62 -36.88 -20.79
N LYS A 356 -21.23 -35.88 -21.44
CA LYS A 356 -20.69 -35.28 -22.66
C LYS A 356 -19.89 -34.02 -22.31
N THR A 357 -18.64 -33.99 -22.78
CA THR A 357 -17.75 -32.86 -22.62
C THR A 357 -17.50 -32.17 -23.95
N ALA A 358 -17.35 -30.83 -23.94
CA ALA A 358 -16.98 -30.07 -25.13
C ALA A 358 -15.82 -29.11 -24.83
N TYR A 359 -15.10 -28.73 -25.89
CA TYR A 359 -13.97 -27.82 -25.83
C TYR A 359 -14.26 -26.54 -26.62
N LEU A 360 -13.97 -25.38 -26.03
CA LEU A 360 -14.15 -24.10 -26.68
C LEU A 360 -12.96 -23.17 -26.44
N SER A 361 -12.33 -22.71 -27.53
CA SER A 361 -11.24 -21.73 -27.48
C SER A 361 -11.46 -20.57 -28.44
N GLY A 362 -10.53 -19.61 -28.44
CA GLY A 362 -10.55 -18.51 -29.42
C GLY A 362 -10.41 -18.97 -30.87
N HIS A 363 -9.82 -20.12 -31.10
CA HIS A 363 -9.59 -20.70 -32.44
C HIS A 363 -10.70 -21.66 -32.90
N THR A 364 -11.71 -21.94 -32.10
CA THR A 364 -12.85 -22.77 -32.48
C THR A 364 -13.59 -22.16 -33.67
N LYS A 365 -13.78 -22.91 -34.73
CA LYS A 365 -14.44 -22.46 -35.94
C LYS A 365 -15.89 -22.02 -35.68
N ALA A 366 -16.36 -21.00 -36.39
CA ALA A 366 -17.68 -20.43 -36.17
C ALA A 366 -18.83 -21.43 -36.25
N ALA A 367 -18.77 -22.40 -37.17
CA ALA A 367 -19.78 -23.45 -37.29
C ALA A 367 -19.79 -24.39 -36.08
N GLU A 368 -18.61 -24.86 -35.65
CA GLU A 368 -18.43 -25.71 -34.48
C GLU A 368 -18.84 -24.98 -33.19
N ARG A 369 -18.47 -23.69 -33.06
CA ARG A 369 -18.90 -22.85 -31.95
C ARG A 369 -20.43 -22.76 -31.87
N LYS A 370 -21.09 -22.58 -33.00
CA LYS A 370 -22.57 -22.51 -33.05
C LYS A 370 -23.18 -23.83 -32.58
N GLU A 371 -22.67 -24.97 -33.06
CA GLU A 371 -23.13 -26.30 -32.65
C GLU A 371 -22.94 -26.52 -31.14
N ILE A 372 -21.75 -26.18 -30.60
CA ILE A 372 -21.50 -26.29 -29.16
C ILE A 372 -22.49 -25.45 -28.35
N LEU A 373 -22.78 -24.23 -28.80
CA LEU A 373 -23.73 -23.34 -28.12
C LEU A 373 -25.17 -23.88 -28.16
N GLU A 374 -25.59 -24.45 -29.28
CA GLU A 374 -26.89 -25.11 -29.40
C GLU A 374 -26.99 -26.32 -28.46
N GLN A 375 -25.97 -27.16 -28.41
CA GLN A 375 -25.91 -28.34 -27.53
C GLN A 375 -25.74 -27.97 -26.03
N LEU A 376 -25.19 -26.79 -25.71
CA LEU A 376 -25.21 -26.28 -24.34
C LEU A 376 -26.63 -25.81 -23.96
N LYS A 377 -27.32 -25.15 -24.89
CA LYS A 377 -28.67 -24.64 -24.65
C LYS A 377 -29.70 -25.76 -24.49
N ASP A 378 -29.58 -26.86 -25.20
CA ASP A 378 -30.46 -28.00 -25.07
C ASP A 378 -30.07 -29.00 -23.97
N GLY A 379 -28.95 -28.73 -23.25
CA GLY A 379 -28.46 -29.54 -22.13
C GLY A 379 -27.71 -30.79 -22.53
N SER A 380 -27.44 -31.05 -23.84
CA SER A 380 -26.73 -32.24 -24.26
C SER A 380 -25.24 -32.20 -23.93
N ILE A 381 -24.62 -31.04 -23.81
CA ILE A 381 -23.27 -30.91 -23.26
C ILE A 381 -23.38 -30.64 -21.74
N HIS A 382 -22.73 -31.53 -20.98
CA HIS A 382 -22.73 -31.46 -19.51
C HIS A 382 -21.56 -30.63 -18.93
N ILE A 383 -20.37 -30.73 -19.57
CA ILE A 383 -19.18 -30.01 -19.12
C ILE A 383 -18.52 -29.31 -20.29
N LEU A 384 -18.35 -27.99 -20.16
CA LEU A 384 -17.64 -27.18 -21.14
C LEU A 384 -16.24 -26.79 -20.61
N ILE A 385 -15.21 -27.05 -21.43
CA ILE A 385 -13.82 -26.71 -21.05
C ILE A 385 -13.28 -25.70 -22.07
N GLY A 386 -12.61 -24.67 -21.61
CA GLY A 386 -12.04 -23.67 -22.53
C GLY A 386 -11.24 -22.59 -21.86
N THR A 387 -10.97 -21.52 -22.61
CA THR A 387 -10.22 -20.35 -22.14
C THR A 387 -11.18 -19.18 -21.84
N HIS A 388 -10.66 -17.96 -21.74
CA HIS A 388 -11.48 -16.73 -21.59
C HIS A 388 -12.58 -16.57 -22.67
N ALA A 389 -12.52 -17.34 -23.77
CA ALA A 389 -13.62 -17.40 -24.73
C ALA A 389 -14.96 -17.84 -24.09
N LEU A 390 -14.91 -18.53 -22.95
CA LEU A 390 -16.09 -18.91 -22.16
C LEU A 390 -16.79 -17.68 -21.54
N SER A 391 -16.06 -16.64 -21.14
CA SER A 391 -16.64 -15.44 -20.54
C SER A 391 -17.46 -14.58 -21.51
N LEU A 392 -17.30 -14.82 -22.82
CA LEU A 392 -18.05 -14.14 -23.88
C LEU A 392 -19.34 -14.89 -24.29
N ILE A 393 -19.65 -15.97 -23.60
CA ILE A 393 -20.88 -16.74 -23.83
C ILE A 393 -21.96 -16.11 -22.95
N HIS A 394 -22.73 -15.20 -23.52
CA HIS A 394 -24.01 -14.76 -22.92
C HIS A 394 -25.05 -15.85 -23.22
N ILE A 395 -25.23 -16.75 -22.30
CA ILE A 395 -26.29 -17.77 -22.34
C ILE A 395 -27.48 -17.29 -21.54
#